data_ad31fbe9917d92ec1e6c3d84b5d11062
#
_entry.id   ad31fbe9917d92ec1e6c3d84b5d11062
#
_cell.length_a   1.000
_cell.length_b   1.000
_cell.length_c   1.000
_cell.angle_alpha   90.00
_cell.angle_beta   90.00
_cell.angle_gamma   90.00
#
_symmetry.space_group_name_H-M   'P 1'
#
loop_
_entity.id
_entity.type
_entity.pdbx_description
1 polymer ?
#
loop_
_entity_poly.entity_id
_entity_poly.type
_entity_poly.pdbx_seq_one_letter_code
_entity_poly.pdbx_strand_id
1 'polypeptide(L)'
;ITQAAEVLSISQPAVSQAVKNLEKALGCKLFVRMAKGVRLTSEGEVLFSFVSKGYESILAGERKLSEILDLEGGEICIGASDMTLQFYLLSYLEQFHEKYPDIKVTVTNAPTPETLGYLEDGRIDFGVVSTPVITKHGCIQIPVRKIRDIFVAGHKFEYLKGKKLCYRELSDLPVMCLEGDTSTRRYVAEFLEKEHVMLQPEFELATSDMLIQFAKRSLGVASVVEDFAKQAIREGELFELQFDKEIPKREFCIVYNDKIPMSTAAGKLFQTLTKQEV
;
A
#
# COMPACT_ATOMS: atom_id res chain seq x y z
N ILE A 1 -18.54 14.86 -18.48
CA ILE A 1 -18.46 16.35 -18.59
C ILE A 1 -19.45 17.01 -17.62
N THR A 2 -20.69 16.52 -17.51
CA THR A 2 -21.71 17.09 -16.59
C THR A 2 -21.23 17.04 -15.14
N GLN A 3 -20.75 15.88 -14.65
CA GLN A 3 -20.18 15.75 -13.32
C GLN A 3 -18.98 16.69 -13.08
N ALA A 4 -18.11 16.85 -14.07
CA ALA A 4 -16.99 17.80 -13.96
C ALA A 4 -17.48 19.26 -13.83
N ALA A 5 -18.55 19.61 -14.52
CA ALA A 5 -19.17 20.95 -14.42
C ALA A 5 -19.75 21.20 -13.02
N GLU A 6 -20.40 20.19 -12.43
CA GLU A 6 -20.94 20.24 -11.07
C GLU A 6 -19.81 20.40 -10.03
N VAL A 7 -18.75 19.57 -10.11
CA VAL A 7 -17.60 19.64 -9.21
C VAL A 7 -16.89 21.00 -9.29
N LEU A 8 -16.73 21.53 -10.50
CA LEU A 8 -16.06 22.82 -10.73
C LEU A 8 -16.98 24.03 -10.52
N SER A 9 -18.28 23.82 -10.22
CA SER A 9 -19.28 24.90 -10.07
C SER A 9 -19.36 25.83 -11.28
N ILE A 10 -19.19 25.26 -12.49
CA ILE A 10 -19.30 25.99 -13.76
C ILE A 10 -20.30 25.31 -14.71
N SER A 11 -20.68 25.97 -15.79
CA SER A 11 -21.63 25.40 -16.75
C SER A 11 -21.01 24.29 -17.61
N GLN A 12 -21.80 23.29 -17.96
CA GLN A 12 -21.35 22.18 -18.84
C GLN A 12 -20.85 22.69 -20.23
N PRO A 13 -21.46 23.72 -20.85
CA PRO A 13 -20.91 24.34 -22.06
C PRO A 13 -19.51 24.92 -21.86
N ALA A 14 -19.22 25.52 -20.67
CA ALA A 14 -17.89 26.06 -20.36
C ALA A 14 -16.84 24.98 -20.30
N VAL A 15 -17.13 23.86 -19.62
CA VAL A 15 -16.21 22.67 -19.58
C VAL A 15 -15.98 22.15 -21.01
N SER A 16 -17.04 21.97 -21.78
CA SER A 16 -16.95 21.49 -23.17
C SER A 16 -16.11 22.41 -24.06
N GLN A 17 -16.25 23.73 -23.87
CA GLN A 17 -15.47 24.71 -24.64
C GLN A 17 -13.99 24.71 -24.21
N ALA A 18 -13.69 24.60 -22.90
CA ALA A 18 -12.34 24.52 -22.41
C ALA A 18 -11.61 23.28 -22.97
N VAL A 19 -12.28 22.12 -22.96
CA VAL A 19 -11.72 20.87 -23.55
C VAL A 19 -11.48 21.06 -25.06
N LYS A 20 -12.42 21.63 -25.81
CA LYS A 20 -12.24 21.89 -27.26
C LYS A 20 -11.08 22.84 -27.54
N ASN A 21 -10.89 23.85 -26.70
CA ASN A 21 -9.79 24.81 -26.86
C ASN A 21 -8.46 24.12 -26.61
N LEU A 22 -8.36 23.25 -25.57
CA LEU A 22 -7.16 22.45 -25.27
C LEU A 22 -6.85 21.48 -26.42
N GLU A 23 -7.84 20.72 -26.91
CA GLU A 23 -7.67 19.83 -28.07
C GLU A 23 -7.19 20.58 -29.32
N LYS A 24 -7.74 21.79 -29.55
CA LYS A 24 -7.32 22.64 -30.68
C LYS A 24 -5.88 23.13 -30.52
N ALA A 25 -5.48 23.52 -29.31
CA ALA A 25 -4.12 23.97 -29.02
C ALA A 25 -3.08 22.86 -29.20
N LEU A 26 -3.45 21.62 -28.81
CA LEU A 26 -2.59 20.45 -28.90
C LEU A 26 -2.63 19.73 -30.27
N GLY A 27 -3.61 20.09 -31.14
CA GLY A 27 -3.77 19.48 -32.44
C GLY A 27 -4.26 18.03 -32.44
N CYS A 28 -4.75 17.52 -31.30
CA CYS A 28 -5.23 16.15 -31.17
C CYS A 28 -6.53 16.09 -30.35
N LYS A 29 -7.25 14.96 -30.45
CA LYS A 29 -8.40 14.66 -29.61
C LYS A 29 -7.94 13.98 -28.33
N LEU A 30 -8.45 14.48 -27.19
CA LEU A 30 -8.16 13.91 -25.88
C LEU A 30 -9.30 13.02 -25.37
N PHE A 31 -10.52 13.26 -25.89
CA PHE A 31 -11.71 12.51 -25.49
C PHE A 31 -12.49 11.98 -26.69
N VAL A 32 -13.00 10.75 -26.57
CA VAL A 32 -14.02 10.18 -27.46
C VAL A 32 -15.37 10.14 -26.75
N ARG A 33 -16.44 10.46 -27.49
CA ARG A 33 -17.81 10.37 -26.99
C ARG A 33 -18.27 8.91 -27.01
N MET A 34 -18.87 8.49 -25.93
CA MET A 34 -19.49 7.18 -25.77
C MET A 34 -21.00 7.34 -25.58
N ALA A 35 -21.77 6.25 -25.71
CA ALA A 35 -23.21 6.27 -25.45
C ALA A 35 -23.53 6.74 -24.01
N LYS A 36 -22.63 6.48 -23.07
CA LYS A 36 -22.70 6.98 -21.69
C LYS A 36 -21.40 7.71 -21.35
N GLY A 37 -21.35 9.04 -21.60
CA GLY A 37 -20.23 9.88 -21.18
C GLY A 37 -19.09 10.03 -22.19
N VAL A 38 -17.87 10.17 -21.69
CA VAL A 38 -16.64 10.33 -22.48
C VAL A 38 -15.56 9.39 -21.96
N ARG A 39 -14.66 8.97 -22.83
CA ARG A 39 -13.44 8.20 -22.49
C ARG A 39 -12.22 8.92 -23.06
N LEU A 40 -11.08 8.75 -22.44
CA LEU A 40 -9.80 9.26 -22.96
C LEU A 40 -9.42 8.54 -24.26
N THR A 41 -8.75 9.25 -25.15
CA THR A 41 -7.98 8.69 -26.28
C THR A 41 -6.61 8.25 -25.76
N SER A 42 -5.79 7.57 -26.57
CA SER A 42 -4.38 7.28 -26.24
C SER A 42 -3.59 8.55 -25.93
N GLU A 43 -3.79 9.61 -26.70
CA GLU A 43 -3.17 10.93 -26.48
C GLU A 43 -3.70 11.56 -25.19
N GLY A 44 -5.01 11.38 -24.91
CA GLY A 44 -5.65 11.81 -23.66
C GLY A 44 -5.09 11.09 -22.45
N GLU A 45 -4.85 9.79 -22.52
CA GLU A 45 -4.24 9.01 -21.44
C GLU A 45 -2.82 9.47 -21.13
N VAL A 46 -2.00 9.69 -22.17
CA VAL A 46 -0.65 10.24 -22.00
C VAL A 46 -0.71 11.59 -21.30
N LEU A 47 -1.50 12.55 -21.82
CA LEU A 47 -1.60 13.87 -21.21
C LEU A 47 -2.13 13.79 -19.78
N PHE A 48 -3.17 12.98 -19.54
CA PHE A 48 -3.76 12.81 -18.21
C PHE A 48 -2.75 12.32 -17.17
N SER A 49 -1.85 11.41 -17.56
CA SER A 49 -0.81 10.89 -16.66
C SER A 49 0.16 11.98 -16.14
N PHE A 50 0.43 13.02 -16.95
CA PHE A 50 1.24 14.18 -16.56
C PHE A 50 0.44 15.25 -15.83
N VAL A 51 -0.75 15.56 -16.33
CA VAL A 51 -1.61 16.61 -15.75
C VAL A 51 -2.09 16.22 -14.36
N SER A 52 -2.49 14.95 -14.14
CA SER A 52 -2.89 14.47 -12.82
C SER A 52 -1.77 14.61 -11.79
N LYS A 53 -0.55 14.24 -12.14
CA LYS A 53 0.63 14.41 -11.26
C LYS A 53 0.91 15.87 -10.93
N GLY A 54 0.89 16.74 -11.94
CA GLY A 54 1.07 18.17 -11.74
C GLY A 54 0.00 18.78 -10.85
N TYR A 55 -1.26 18.39 -11.04
CA TYR A 55 -2.39 18.85 -10.24
C TYR A 55 -2.29 18.37 -8.79
N GLU A 56 -1.96 17.10 -8.55
CA GLU A 56 -1.71 16.56 -7.21
C GLU A 56 -0.59 17.31 -6.48
N SER A 57 0.48 17.69 -7.21
CA SER A 57 1.57 18.49 -6.64
C SER A 57 1.11 19.89 -6.23
N ILE A 58 0.22 20.53 -7.00
CA ILE A 58 -0.39 21.83 -6.66
C ILE A 58 -1.23 21.68 -5.40
N LEU A 59 -2.12 20.69 -5.34
CA LEU A 59 -2.95 20.41 -4.15
C LEU A 59 -2.10 20.11 -2.90
N ALA A 60 -0.99 19.40 -3.06
CA ALA A 60 -0.04 19.18 -1.98
C ALA A 60 0.57 20.49 -1.47
N GLY A 61 0.92 21.40 -2.38
CA GLY A 61 1.43 22.73 -2.02
C GLY A 61 0.39 23.59 -1.27
N GLU A 62 -0.86 23.57 -1.73
CA GLU A 62 -1.98 24.28 -1.06
C GLU A 62 -2.21 23.74 0.35
N ARG A 63 -2.21 22.40 0.54
CA ARG A 63 -2.31 21.78 1.87
C ARG A 63 -1.16 22.21 2.78
N LYS A 64 0.08 22.12 2.30
CA LYS A 64 1.26 22.56 3.08
C LYS A 64 1.17 24.03 3.48
N LEU A 65 0.66 24.89 2.62
CA LEU A 65 0.46 26.30 2.94
C LEU A 65 -0.63 26.48 4.01
N SER A 66 -1.75 25.77 3.89
CA SER A 66 -2.82 25.79 4.90
C SER A 66 -2.33 25.30 6.27
N GLU A 67 -1.50 24.25 6.31
CA GLU A 67 -0.89 23.71 7.54
C GLU A 67 0.05 24.72 8.23
N ILE A 68 0.74 25.55 7.44
CA ILE A 68 1.60 26.64 8.00
C ILE A 68 0.76 27.76 8.57
N LEU A 69 -0.40 28.02 7.98
CA LEU A 69 -1.30 29.11 8.40
C LEU A 69 -2.25 28.70 9.53
N ASP A 70 -2.53 27.41 9.68
CA ASP A 70 -3.42 26.87 10.71
C ASP A 70 -2.61 26.36 11.91
N LEU A 71 -2.57 27.13 12.99
CA LEU A 71 -1.76 26.86 14.18
C LEU A 71 -2.38 25.82 15.14
N GLU A 72 -3.66 25.48 15.00
CA GLU A 72 -4.40 24.65 15.95
C GLU A 72 -4.91 23.32 15.37
N GLY A 73 -5.10 23.21 14.06
CA GLY A 73 -5.50 22.00 13.36
C GLY A 73 -4.51 21.65 12.26
N GLY A 74 -4.30 20.39 12.01
CA GLY A 74 -3.44 19.93 10.92
C GLY A 74 -4.05 18.68 10.26
N GLU A 75 -3.64 18.38 9.05
CA GLU A 75 -3.94 17.12 8.41
C GLU A 75 -2.64 16.34 8.23
N ILE A 76 -2.71 15.02 8.49
CA ILE A 76 -1.64 14.08 8.23
C ILE A 76 -2.13 13.10 7.18
N CYS A 77 -1.36 12.92 6.12
CA CYS A 77 -1.62 11.91 5.10
C CYS A 77 -0.57 10.80 5.16
N ILE A 78 -0.98 9.57 5.44
CA ILE A 78 -0.10 8.41 5.58
C ILE A 78 -0.43 7.39 4.50
N GLY A 79 0.60 6.77 3.90
CA GLY A 79 0.43 5.61 3.03
C GLY A 79 0.79 4.32 3.79
N ALA A 80 -0.10 3.34 3.80
CA ALA A 80 0.18 2.03 4.38
C ALA A 80 -0.79 0.98 3.81
N SER A 81 -0.41 -0.30 3.80
CA SER A 81 -1.38 -1.36 3.55
C SER A 81 -2.31 -1.53 4.75
N ASP A 82 -3.51 -2.09 4.52
CA ASP A 82 -4.49 -2.39 5.55
C ASP A 82 -3.91 -3.20 6.72
N MET A 83 -3.11 -4.21 6.42
CA MET A 83 -2.48 -5.04 7.44
C MET A 83 -1.36 -4.31 8.19
N THR A 84 -0.57 -3.47 7.52
CA THR A 84 0.42 -2.61 8.17
C THR A 84 -0.28 -1.59 9.09
N LEU A 85 -1.40 -1.04 8.65
CA LEU A 85 -2.23 -0.16 9.45
C LEU A 85 -2.74 -0.89 10.70
N GLN A 86 -3.37 -2.05 10.54
CA GLN A 86 -3.98 -2.81 11.63
C GLN A 86 -2.96 -3.33 12.67
N PHE A 87 -1.84 -3.89 12.22
CA PHE A 87 -0.90 -4.62 13.10
C PHE A 87 0.30 -3.80 13.55
N TYR A 88 0.51 -2.63 12.97
CA TYR A 88 1.60 -1.75 13.36
C TYR A 88 1.12 -0.34 13.72
N LEU A 89 0.47 0.37 12.81
CA LEU A 89 0.14 1.78 12.99
C LEU A 89 -0.98 2.05 14.00
N LEU A 90 -1.97 1.16 14.11
CA LEU A 90 -3.21 1.43 14.85
C LEU A 90 -2.94 1.86 16.30
N SER A 91 -2.07 1.15 17.01
CA SER A 91 -1.75 1.47 18.41
C SER A 91 -1.08 2.85 18.59
N TYR A 92 -0.30 3.28 17.60
CA TYR A 92 0.31 4.62 17.60
C TYR A 92 -0.71 5.70 17.25
N LEU A 93 -1.62 5.41 16.33
CA LEU A 93 -2.70 6.33 15.94
C LEU A 93 -3.69 6.53 17.08
N GLU A 94 -4.01 5.50 17.86
CA GLU A 94 -4.83 5.60 19.07
C GLU A 94 -4.20 6.60 20.06
N GLN A 95 -2.95 6.38 20.44
CA GLN A 95 -2.22 7.27 21.36
C GLN A 95 -2.07 8.68 20.81
N PHE A 96 -1.85 8.80 19.50
CA PHE A 96 -1.71 10.10 18.84
C PHE A 96 -3.03 10.86 18.84
N HIS A 97 -4.14 10.21 18.54
CA HIS A 97 -5.48 10.82 18.52
C HIS A 97 -5.94 11.23 19.92
N GLU A 98 -5.65 10.45 20.96
CA GLU A 98 -5.91 10.83 22.34
C GLU A 98 -5.19 12.14 22.73
N LYS A 99 -3.97 12.30 22.23
CA LYS A 99 -3.13 13.49 22.55
C LYS A 99 -3.46 14.70 21.66
N TYR A 100 -3.89 14.46 20.43
CA TYR A 100 -4.14 15.49 19.41
C TYR A 100 -5.47 15.22 18.68
N PRO A 101 -6.62 15.37 19.35
CA PRO A 101 -7.93 15.00 18.81
C PRO A 101 -8.38 15.85 17.61
N ASP A 102 -7.87 17.06 17.49
CA ASP A 102 -8.22 18.00 16.42
C ASP A 102 -7.41 17.80 15.14
N ILE A 103 -6.38 16.93 15.17
CA ILE A 103 -5.59 16.62 13.98
C ILE A 103 -6.31 15.54 13.15
N LYS A 104 -6.64 15.89 11.91
CA LYS A 104 -7.19 14.94 10.94
C LYS A 104 -6.10 14.00 10.44
N VAL A 105 -6.34 12.69 10.50
CA VAL A 105 -5.43 11.69 9.94
C VAL A 105 -6.13 10.95 8.79
N THR A 106 -5.54 11.05 7.60
CA THR A 106 -5.97 10.33 6.41
C THR A 106 -4.97 9.22 6.13
N VAL A 107 -5.44 7.97 6.07
CA VAL A 107 -4.60 6.82 5.70
C VAL A 107 -5.02 6.30 4.34
N THR A 108 -4.10 6.36 3.38
CA THR A 108 -4.29 5.80 2.04
C THR A 108 -3.85 4.34 2.04
N ASN A 109 -4.80 3.45 1.80
CA ASN A 109 -4.51 2.01 1.70
C ASN A 109 -3.92 1.70 0.32
N ALA A 110 -2.66 1.26 0.29
CA ALA A 110 -1.97 0.87 -0.94
C ALA A 110 -0.81 -0.09 -0.65
N PRO A 111 -0.46 -0.98 -1.59
CA PRO A 111 0.78 -1.75 -1.53
C PRO A 111 2.02 -0.84 -1.65
N THR A 112 3.18 -1.39 -1.28
CA THR A 112 4.44 -0.62 -1.24
C THR A 112 4.73 0.18 -2.52
N PRO A 113 4.63 -0.37 -3.74
CA PRO A 113 4.95 0.39 -4.95
C PRO A 113 4.06 1.62 -5.15
N GLU A 114 2.76 1.50 -4.89
CA GLU A 114 1.81 2.62 -5.00
C GLU A 114 2.04 3.65 -3.89
N THR A 115 2.30 3.20 -2.66
CA THR A 115 2.64 4.08 -1.53
C THR A 115 3.87 4.93 -1.85
N LEU A 116 4.89 4.36 -2.49
CA LEU A 116 6.07 5.12 -2.94
C LEU A 116 5.71 6.13 -4.03
N GLY A 117 4.81 5.78 -4.95
CA GLY A 117 4.28 6.72 -5.94
C GLY A 117 3.55 7.90 -5.29
N TYR A 118 2.70 7.66 -4.30
CA TYR A 118 2.02 8.72 -3.56
C TYR A 118 2.98 9.63 -2.80
N LEU A 119 4.07 9.07 -2.29
CA LEU A 119 5.12 9.84 -1.63
C LEU A 119 5.87 10.72 -2.63
N GLU A 120 6.21 10.20 -3.80
CA GLU A 120 6.87 10.96 -4.89
C GLU A 120 5.98 12.12 -5.38
N ASP A 121 4.67 11.88 -5.49
CA ASP A 121 3.67 12.86 -5.92
C ASP A 121 3.30 13.86 -4.81
N GLY A 122 3.85 13.72 -3.58
CA GLY A 122 3.55 14.58 -2.43
C GLY A 122 2.12 14.42 -1.88
N ARG A 123 1.44 13.33 -2.20
CA ARG A 123 0.08 13.01 -1.75
C ARG A 123 0.02 12.54 -0.31
N ILE A 124 1.12 12.01 0.20
CA ILE A 124 1.29 11.56 1.58
C ILE A 124 2.53 12.21 2.20
N ASP A 125 2.51 12.42 3.52
CA ASP A 125 3.64 12.96 4.26
C ASP A 125 4.74 11.91 4.44
N PHE A 126 4.34 10.68 4.74
CA PHE A 126 5.22 9.51 4.81
C PHE A 126 4.43 8.23 4.58
N GLY A 127 5.14 7.16 4.25
CA GLY A 127 4.57 5.83 4.12
C GLY A 127 5.13 4.87 5.16
N VAL A 128 4.35 3.86 5.56
CA VAL A 128 4.87 2.70 6.31
C VAL A 128 4.71 1.47 5.43
N VAL A 129 5.85 0.94 5.01
CA VAL A 129 5.93 -0.10 3.98
C VAL A 129 6.79 -1.27 4.43
N SER A 130 6.65 -2.41 3.76
CA SER A 130 7.51 -3.57 4.01
C SER A 130 8.67 -3.65 3.02
N THR A 131 9.86 -4.00 3.52
CA THR A 131 11.03 -4.26 2.66
C THR A 131 10.84 -5.54 1.83
N PRO A 132 11.51 -5.68 0.66
CA PRO A 132 12.45 -4.74 0.05
C PRO A 132 11.73 -3.51 -0.51
N VAL A 133 12.36 -2.35 -0.35
CA VAL A 133 11.86 -1.08 -0.86
C VAL A 133 12.82 -0.58 -1.93
N ILE A 134 12.34 -0.45 -3.15
CA ILE A 134 13.11 0.12 -4.26
C ILE A 134 12.71 1.58 -4.36
N THR A 135 13.55 2.47 -3.86
CA THR A 135 13.31 3.91 -3.87
C THR A 135 14.11 4.61 -4.93
N LYS A 136 13.56 5.71 -5.43
CA LYS A 136 14.28 6.68 -6.24
C LYS A 136 15.03 7.68 -5.36
N HIS A 137 15.83 8.55 -5.96
CA HIS A 137 16.63 9.54 -5.25
C HIS A 137 15.77 10.48 -4.40
N GLY A 138 16.18 10.72 -3.15
CA GLY A 138 15.52 11.64 -2.22
C GLY A 138 14.51 10.97 -1.27
N CYS A 139 14.32 9.65 -1.36
CA CYS A 139 13.51 8.92 -0.41
C CYS A 139 14.39 8.26 0.66
N ILE A 140 14.13 8.60 1.92
CA ILE A 140 14.80 8.03 3.09
C ILE A 140 13.96 6.91 3.67
N GLN A 141 14.63 5.85 4.12
CA GLN A 141 14.01 4.69 4.75
C GLN A 141 14.54 4.56 6.18
N ILE A 142 13.62 4.43 7.13
CA ILE A 142 13.95 4.19 8.54
C ILE A 142 13.29 2.87 8.96
N PRO A 143 14.09 1.82 9.27
CA PRO A 143 13.55 0.57 9.80
C PRO A 143 12.88 0.81 11.15
N VAL A 144 11.68 0.25 11.35
CA VAL A 144 10.92 0.43 12.59
C VAL A 144 10.48 -0.86 13.25
N ARG A 145 10.38 -1.97 12.50
CA ARG A 145 9.98 -3.25 13.09
C ARG A 145 10.43 -4.41 12.21
N LYS A 146 11.04 -5.44 12.83
CA LYS A 146 11.35 -6.70 12.14
C LYS A 146 10.08 -7.53 11.96
N ILE A 147 9.92 -8.14 10.79
CA ILE A 147 8.80 -9.03 10.44
C ILE A 147 9.33 -10.33 9.85
N ARG A 148 8.56 -11.40 10.00
CA ARG A 148 8.85 -12.74 9.48
C ARG A 148 7.71 -13.18 8.57
N ASP A 149 8.05 -13.70 7.40
CA ASP A 149 7.10 -14.34 6.51
C ASP A 149 7.05 -15.83 6.83
N ILE A 150 5.85 -16.38 6.87
CA ILE A 150 5.57 -17.79 7.18
C ILE A 150 4.54 -18.37 6.20
N PHE A 151 4.48 -19.68 6.16
CA PHE A 151 3.39 -20.39 5.51
C PHE A 151 2.45 -20.94 6.58
N VAL A 152 1.15 -20.73 6.41
CA VAL A 152 0.11 -21.19 7.31
C VAL A 152 -0.92 -22.05 6.60
N ALA A 153 -1.51 -22.98 7.32
CA ALA A 153 -2.52 -23.88 6.78
C ALA A 153 -3.64 -24.15 7.79
N GLY A 154 -4.82 -24.49 7.30
CA GLY A 154 -5.97 -24.90 8.10
C GLY A 154 -6.09 -26.41 8.25
N HIS A 155 -7.16 -26.86 8.91
CA HIS A 155 -7.36 -28.24 9.39
C HIS A 155 -7.19 -29.36 8.35
N LYS A 156 -7.56 -29.15 7.07
CA LYS A 156 -7.36 -30.18 6.05
C LYS A 156 -5.91 -30.58 5.85
N PHE A 157 -4.98 -29.73 6.25
CA PHE A 157 -3.55 -29.92 6.14
C PHE A 157 -2.89 -30.39 7.45
N GLU A 158 -3.66 -30.80 8.47
CA GLU A 158 -3.12 -31.23 9.76
C GLU A 158 -2.08 -32.35 9.66
N TYR A 159 -2.10 -33.14 8.59
CA TYR A 159 -1.12 -34.14 8.31
C TYR A 159 0.32 -33.58 8.10
N LEU A 160 0.44 -32.26 7.87
CA LEU A 160 1.72 -31.53 7.74
C LEU A 160 2.17 -30.92 9.08
N LYS A 161 1.29 -30.84 10.08
CA LYS A 161 1.57 -30.16 11.35
C LYS A 161 2.71 -30.86 12.09
N GLY A 162 3.73 -30.05 12.46
CA GLY A 162 4.91 -30.55 13.17
C GLY A 162 5.91 -31.33 12.30
N LYS A 163 5.64 -31.52 11.02
CA LYS A 163 6.60 -32.08 10.07
C LYS A 163 7.55 -31.00 9.59
N LYS A 164 8.81 -31.34 9.46
CA LYS A 164 9.83 -30.49 8.86
C LYS A 164 9.84 -30.72 7.36
N LEU A 165 9.38 -29.74 6.59
CA LEU A 165 9.23 -29.78 5.13
C LEU A 165 10.45 -29.15 4.44
N CYS A 166 10.70 -29.54 3.19
CA CYS A 166 11.52 -28.75 2.30
C CYS A 166 10.65 -27.88 1.41
N TYR A 167 11.15 -26.75 0.92
CA TYR A 167 10.35 -25.83 0.10
C TYR A 167 9.86 -26.45 -1.21
N ARG A 168 10.52 -27.49 -1.73
CA ARG A 168 10.05 -28.20 -2.94
C ARG A 168 8.70 -28.88 -2.75
N GLU A 169 8.35 -29.28 -1.53
CA GLU A 169 7.05 -29.88 -1.22
C GLU A 169 5.88 -28.91 -1.39
N LEU A 170 6.15 -27.57 -1.45
CA LEU A 170 5.13 -26.57 -1.79
C LEU A 170 4.58 -26.76 -3.19
N SER A 171 5.34 -27.37 -4.11
CA SER A 171 4.85 -27.64 -5.49
C SER A 171 3.72 -28.68 -5.54
N ASP A 172 3.57 -29.47 -4.49
CA ASP A 172 2.52 -30.50 -4.36
C ASP A 172 1.32 -29.99 -3.53
N LEU A 173 1.35 -28.73 -3.09
CA LEU A 173 0.32 -28.12 -2.25
C LEU A 173 -0.38 -26.98 -2.98
N PRO A 174 -1.67 -26.75 -2.73
CA PRO A 174 -2.38 -25.59 -3.24
C PRO A 174 -1.88 -24.33 -2.51
N VAL A 175 -0.94 -23.61 -3.12
CA VAL A 175 -0.35 -22.41 -2.52
C VAL A 175 -1.18 -21.17 -2.85
N MET A 176 -1.34 -20.31 -1.87
CA MET A 176 -2.02 -19.04 -1.98
C MET A 176 -1.08 -17.91 -1.59
N CYS A 177 -1.09 -16.81 -2.33
CA CYS A 177 -0.22 -15.66 -2.06
C CYS A 177 -0.87 -14.34 -2.48
N LEU A 178 -0.21 -13.24 -2.15
CA LEU A 178 -0.60 -11.93 -2.64
C LEU A 178 -0.34 -11.81 -4.15
N GLU A 179 -1.04 -10.87 -4.79
CA GLU A 179 -0.83 -10.49 -6.19
C GLU A 179 0.63 -10.12 -6.47
N GLY A 180 1.06 -10.32 -7.74
CA GLY A 180 2.46 -10.28 -8.17
C GLY A 180 3.22 -8.99 -7.89
N ASP A 181 2.53 -7.84 -7.84
CA ASP A 181 3.17 -6.52 -7.71
C ASP A 181 3.45 -6.11 -6.25
N THR A 182 3.03 -6.91 -5.26
CA THR A 182 3.30 -6.58 -3.86
C THR A 182 4.76 -6.89 -3.47
N SER A 183 5.37 -6.07 -2.59
CA SER A 183 6.73 -6.31 -2.08
C SER A 183 6.84 -7.64 -1.33
N THR A 184 5.79 -8.04 -0.61
CA THR A 184 5.72 -9.34 0.09
C THR A 184 5.78 -10.51 -0.89
N ARG A 185 4.95 -10.47 -1.95
CA ARG A 185 4.95 -11.52 -2.99
C ARG A 185 6.31 -11.66 -3.64
N ARG A 186 6.91 -10.53 -4.02
CA ARG A 186 8.23 -10.49 -4.65
C ARG A 186 9.31 -11.08 -3.74
N TYR A 187 9.33 -10.66 -2.48
CA TYR A 187 10.32 -11.13 -1.51
C TYR A 187 10.27 -12.64 -1.30
N VAL A 188 9.08 -13.19 -1.09
CA VAL A 188 8.89 -14.63 -0.90
C VAL A 188 9.23 -15.41 -2.18
N ALA A 189 8.83 -14.91 -3.35
CA ALA A 189 9.14 -15.53 -4.63
C ALA A 189 10.65 -15.58 -4.90
N GLU A 190 11.36 -14.47 -4.68
CA GLU A 190 12.83 -14.40 -4.82
C GLU A 190 13.58 -15.35 -3.85
N PHE A 191 13.04 -15.54 -2.65
CA PHE A 191 13.59 -16.50 -1.71
C PHE A 191 13.36 -17.94 -2.20
N LEU A 192 12.15 -18.28 -2.62
CA LEU A 192 11.80 -19.61 -3.13
C LEU A 192 12.57 -19.96 -4.42
N GLU A 193 12.80 -18.99 -5.30
CA GLU A 193 13.61 -19.18 -6.50
C GLU A 193 15.06 -19.60 -6.16
N LYS A 194 15.66 -19.01 -5.10
CA LYS A 194 16.99 -19.42 -4.59
C LYS A 194 16.99 -20.84 -4.02
N GLU A 195 15.85 -21.31 -3.51
CA GLU A 195 15.63 -22.70 -3.09
C GLU A 195 15.20 -23.61 -4.26
N HIS A 196 15.27 -23.13 -5.51
CA HIS A 196 14.88 -23.82 -6.74
C HIS A 196 13.39 -24.22 -6.79
N VAL A 197 12.53 -23.38 -6.21
CA VAL A 197 11.08 -23.53 -6.21
C VAL A 197 10.45 -22.34 -6.95
N MET A 198 9.74 -22.63 -8.01
CA MET A 198 8.91 -21.62 -8.67
C MET A 198 7.52 -21.63 -8.05
N LEU A 199 7.12 -20.51 -7.48
CA LEU A 199 5.82 -20.36 -6.86
C LEU A 199 4.72 -20.33 -7.94
N GLN A 200 3.85 -21.33 -7.93
CA GLN A 200 2.68 -21.44 -8.81
C GLN A 200 1.42 -21.42 -7.92
N PRO A 201 0.89 -20.24 -7.62
CA PRO A 201 -0.27 -20.16 -6.72
C PRO A 201 -1.55 -20.61 -7.41
N GLU A 202 -2.42 -21.30 -6.67
CA GLU A 202 -3.80 -21.55 -7.08
C GLU A 202 -4.69 -20.33 -6.88
N PHE A 203 -4.38 -19.50 -5.86
CA PHE A 203 -5.08 -18.24 -5.60
C PHE A 203 -4.07 -17.12 -5.43
N GLU A 204 -4.30 -16.03 -6.16
CA GLU A 204 -3.64 -14.75 -5.95
C GLU A 204 -4.67 -13.75 -5.43
N LEU A 205 -4.43 -13.16 -4.26
CA LEU A 205 -5.37 -12.33 -3.54
C LEU A 205 -4.78 -10.94 -3.26
N ALA A 206 -5.64 -9.94 -3.26
CA ALA A 206 -5.22 -8.54 -3.08
C ALA A 206 -4.75 -8.22 -1.65
N THR A 207 -5.27 -8.91 -0.63
CA THR A 207 -4.99 -8.61 0.78
C THR A 207 -4.58 -9.84 1.59
N SER A 208 -3.74 -9.63 2.61
CA SER A 208 -3.33 -10.71 3.52
C SER A 208 -4.47 -11.21 4.40
N ASP A 209 -5.47 -10.36 4.71
CA ASP A 209 -6.66 -10.80 5.43
C ASP A 209 -7.41 -11.87 4.64
N MET A 210 -7.60 -11.66 3.34
CA MET A 210 -8.25 -12.66 2.49
C MET A 210 -7.45 -13.97 2.43
N LEU A 211 -6.12 -13.90 2.40
CA LEU A 211 -5.26 -15.10 2.49
C LEU A 211 -5.53 -15.88 3.78
N ILE A 212 -5.61 -15.19 4.92
CA ILE A 212 -5.90 -15.80 6.22
C ILE A 212 -7.31 -16.42 6.21
N GLN A 213 -8.32 -15.71 5.71
CA GLN A 213 -9.68 -16.22 5.62
C GLN A 213 -9.80 -17.47 4.74
N PHE A 214 -9.06 -17.52 3.62
CA PHE A 214 -9.01 -18.69 2.75
C PHE A 214 -8.28 -19.86 3.41
N ALA A 215 -7.17 -19.60 4.10
CA ALA A 215 -6.43 -20.62 4.83
C ALA A 215 -7.25 -21.23 5.97
N LYS A 216 -8.00 -20.43 6.75
CA LYS A 216 -8.95 -20.91 7.77
C LYS A 216 -10.00 -21.88 7.18
N ARG A 217 -10.42 -21.66 5.94
CA ARG A 217 -11.32 -22.56 5.21
C ARG A 217 -10.61 -23.74 4.55
N SER A 218 -9.29 -23.85 4.76
CA SER A 218 -8.45 -24.90 4.20
C SER A 218 -8.51 -25.00 2.66
N LEU A 219 -8.58 -23.84 1.99
CA LEU A 219 -8.55 -23.78 0.54
C LEU A 219 -7.13 -23.93 -0.02
N GLY A 220 -6.11 -23.71 0.82
CA GLY A 220 -4.71 -23.86 0.47
C GLY A 220 -3.78 -23.47 1.61
N VAL A 221 -2.50 -23.47 1.32
CA VAL A 221 -1.40 -23.03 2.18
C VAL A 221 -1.10 -21.57 1.83
N ALA A 222 -1.21 -20.66 2.80
CA ALA A 222 -1.04 -19.23 2.57
C ALA A 222 0.33 -18.72 3.03
N SER A 223 0.98 -17.92 2.17
CA SER A 223 2.17 -17.14 2.54
C SER A 223 1.75 -15.79 3.12
N VAL A 224 2.07 -15.55 4.39
CA VAL A 224 1.68 -14.32 5.12
C VAL A 224 2.78 -13.86 6.07
N VAL A 225 2.72 -12.59 6.49
CA VAL A 225 3.52 -12.13 7.64
C VAL A 225 2.98 -12.77 8.92
N GLU A 226 3.88 -13.28 9.76
CA GLU A 226 3.54 -14.01 11.00
C GLU A 226 2.57 -13.23 11.89
N ASP A 227 2.82 -11.94 12.09
CA ASP A 227 2.00 -11.09 12.96
C ASP A 227 0.51 -11.09 12.55
N PHE A 228 0.23 -11.20 11.26
CA PHE A 228 -1.13 -11.19 10.73
C PHE A 228 -1.89 -12.50 11.02
N ALA A 229 -1.17 -13.62 11.14
CA ALA A 229 -1.75 -14.93 11.42
C ALA A 229 -1.74 -15.30 12.92
N LYS A 230 -1.06 -14.53 13.78
CA LYS A 230 -0.86 -14.87 15.20
C LYS A 230 -2.15 -15.18 15.95
N GLN A 231 -3.19 -14.41 15.73
CA GLN A 231 -4.47 -14.64 16.41
C GLN A 231 -5.08 -15.98 15.97
N ALA A 232 -5.20 -16.21 14.66
CA ALA A 232 -5.75 -17.46 14.13
C ALA A 232 -4.95 -18.71 14.54
N ILE A 233 -3.61 -18.56 14.67
CA ILE A 233 -2.75 -19.65 15.17
C ILE A 233 -3.02 -19.90 16.66
N ARG A 234 -3.15 -18.86 17.49
CA ARG A 234 -3.48 -19.01 18.93
C ARG A 234 -4.85 -19.62 19.17
N GLU A 235 -5.82 -19.29 18.34
CA GLU A 235 -7.19 -19.83 18.37
C GLU A 235 -7.26 -21.26 17.80
N GLY A 236 -6.17 -21.78 17.24
CA GLY A 236 -6.10 -23.12 16.66
C GLY A 236 -6.79 -23.25 15.30
N GLU A 237 -7.20 -22.16 14.68
CA GLU A 237 -7.82 -22.16 13.34
C GLU A 237 -6.80 -22.38 12.22
N LEU A 238 -5.55 -21.95 12.48
CA LEU A 238 -4.40 -22.14 11.59
C LEU A 238 -3.23 -22.73 12.37
N PHE A 239 -2.28 -23.29 11.63
CA PHE A 239 -0.96 -23.65 12.15
C PHE A 239 0.12 -23.25 11.15
N GLU A 240 1.33 -22.96 11.67
CA GLU A 240 2.49 -22.65 10.86
C GLU A 240 3.10 -23.95 10.32
N LEU A 241 3.45 -23.96 9.02
CA LEU A 241 4.26 -25.01 8.42
C LEU A 241 5.74 -24.78 8.79
N GLN A 242 6.39 -25.85 9.20
CA GLN A 242 7.81 -25.81 9.57
C GLN A 242 8.68 -26.25 8.37
N PHE A 243 9.67 -25.44 8.03
CA PHE A 243 10.61 -25.74 6.96
C PHE A 243 12.02 -25.98 7.50
N ASP A 244 12.86 -26.61 6.69
CA ASP A 244 14.28 -26.89 7.00
C ASP A 244 15.12 -25.60 7.08
N LYS A 245 14.70 -24.55 6.37
CA LYS A 245 15.25 -23.20 6.43
C LYS A 245 14.15 -22.19 6.72
N GLU A 246 14.48 -21.14 7.46
CA GLU A 246 13.57 -20.01 7.65
C GLU A 246 13.72 -18.99 6.51
N ILE A 247 12.61 -18.38 6.12
CA ILE A 247 12.65 -17.18 5.27
C ILE A 247 13.35 -16.08 6.07
N PRO A 248 14.38 -15.42 5.53
CA PRO A 248 15.07 -14.36 6.25
C PRO A 248 14.11 -13.24 6.68
N LYS A 249 14.33 -12.69 7.88
CA LYS A 249 13.50 -11.59 8.39
C LYS A 249 13.70 -10.36 7.53
N ARG A 250 12.63 -9.62 7.35
CA ARG A 250 12.61 -8.29 6.73
C ARG A 250 12.00 -7.27 7.69
N GLU A 251 11.75 -6.05 7.24
CA GLU A 251 11.37 -4.98 8.15
C GLU A 251 10.17 -4.19 7.61
N PHE A 252 9.37 -3.65 8.51
CA PHE A 252 8.61 -2.44 8.21
C PHE A 252 9.54 -1.25 8.28
N CYS A 253 9.41 -0.36 7.30
CA CYS A 253 10.16 0.88 7.23
C CYS A 253 9.20 2.06 7.09
N ILE A 254 9.52 3.15 7.76
CA ILE A 254 8.94 4.44 7.41
C ILE A 254 9.74 4.98 6.22
N VAL A 255 9.02 5.42 5.19
CA VAL A 255 9.60 6.06 4.01
C VAL A 255 9.07 7.49 3.88
N TYR A 256 9.97 8.44 3.64
CA TYR A 256 9.61 9.84 3.45
C TYR A 256 10.56 10.53 2.47
N ASN A 257 10.13 11.66 1.91
CA ASN A 257 10.94 12.45 0.99
C ASN A 257 11.63 13.58 1.76
N ASP A 258 12.97 13.59 1.80
CA ASP A 258 13.75 14.60 2.53
C ASP A 258 13.69 16.00 1.89
N LYS A 259 13.28 16.09 0.63
CA LYS A 259 13.12 17.34 -0.11
C LYS A 259 11.76 18.03 0.13
N ILE A 260 10.80 17.28 0.67
CA ILE A 260 9.45 17.79 0.94
C ILE A 260 9.31 17.91 2.48
N PRO A 261 9.23 19.12 3.03
CA PRO A 261 9.07 19.28 4.47
C PRO A 261 7.75 18.66 4.93
N MET A 262 7.79 17.87 5.99
CA MET A 262 6.58 17.35 6.64
C MET A 262 5.83 18.49 7.34
N SER A 263 4.50 18.35 7.46
CA SER A 263 3.71 19.22 8.34
C SER A 263 4.17 19.09 9.80
N THR A 264 3.87 20.09 10.61
CA THR A 264 4.13 20.02 12.05
C THR A 264 3.42 18.83 12.70
N ALA A 265 2.19 18.57 12.28
CA ALA A 265 1.40 17.45 12.75
C ALA A 265 2.02 16.10 12.33
N ALA A 266 2.39 15.96 11.06
CA ALA A 266 3.06 14.74 10.56
C ALA A 266 4.41 14.51 11.26
N GLY A 267 5.18 15.55 11.50
CA GLY A 267 6.43 15.49 12.24
C GLY A 267 6.28 14.99 13.68
N LYS A 268 5.19 15.35 14.38
CA LYS A 268 4.89 14.82 15.73
C LYS A 268 4.61 13.32 15.71
N LEU A 269 3.78 12.86 14.78
CA LEU A 269 3.48 11.42 14.64
C LEU A 269 4.71 10.64 14.20
N PHE A 270 5.46 11.14 13.22
CA PHE A 270 6.72 10.56 12.77
C PHE A 270 7.73 10.37 13.93
N GLN A 271 7.88 11.39 14.80
CA GLN A 271 8.74 11.27 15.98
C GLN A 271 8.25 10.19 16.96
N THR A 272 6.93 10.00 17.09
CA THR A 272 6.38 8.95 17.94
C THR A 272 6.71 7.57 17.39
N LEU A 273 6.59 7.39 16.07
CA LEU A 273 6.89 6.13 15.39
C LEU A 273 8.38 5.77 15.38
N THR A 274 9.27 6.77 15.35
CA THR A 274 10.72 6.56 15.26
C THR A 274 11.45 6.50 16.60
N LYS A 275 10.84 6.96 17.71
CA LYS A 275 11.47 7.01 19.04
C LYS A 275 11.35 5.73 19.88
N GLN A 276 10.58 4.75 19.44
CA GLN A 276 10.44 3.48 20.16
C GLN A 276 11.19 2.37 19.42
N GLU A 277 12.51 2.30 19.64
CA GLU A 277 13.33 1.09 19.69
C GLU A 277 14.80 1.50 19.83
N VAL A 278 15.21 1.76 21.04
CA VAL A 278 16.60 1.56 21.50
C VAL A 278 16.56 0.60 22.67
#